data_99d78a4e31682c531ad38390e088d4c5
#
_entry.id   99d78a4e31682c531ad38390e088d4c5
#
_cell.length_a   1.000
_cell.length_b   1.000
_cell.length_c   1.000
_cell.angle_alpha   90.00
_cell.angle_beta   90.00
_cell.angle_gamma   90.00
#
_symmetry.space_group_name_H-M   'P 1'
#
loop_
_entity.id
_entity.type
_entity.pdbx_description
1 polymer ?
#
loop_
_entity_poly.entity_id
_entity_poly.type
_entity_poly.pdbx_seq_one_letter_code
_entity_poly.pdbx_strand_id
1 'polypeptide(L)'
;MTDDHTHDHASDGPAYPSATDGDPTPEFTPSATFTVADDGRRDIGLCFVGASLTAGFGDPKALGWVGRVVSRSHHPDVEITAYNLGVRGQDSGDVMARWRGECMPRWAGRGERRLVVSVGINDLAQGLTTARSRLNLANILDDAAAKGIATFVVGLTPSLDPEFNARIDGLSQAQADVCSRRGVTYVDCFRPLVAHEQWAADLAAGDGVHPGQVGYGLIAWLVLHAGWNAWLQIG
;
A
#
# COMPACT_ATOMS: atom_id res chain seq x y z
N MET A 1 46.16 17.88 46.89
CA MET A 1 46.68 16.75 46.05
C MET A 1 45.52 16.29 45.24
N THR A 2 45.48 16.79 44.07
CA THR A 2 44.44 16.62 43.05
C THR A 2 44.97 15.62 42.05
N ASP A 3 44.25 14.51 41.81
CA ASP A 3 44.51 13.64 40.67
C ASP A 3 43.26 13.62 39.80
N ASP A 4 43.46 14.25 38.66
CA ASP A 4 42.55 14.34 37.52
C ASP A 4 42.84 13.14 36.59
N HIS A 5 41.89 12.24 36.39
CA HIS A 5 41.94 11.18 35.41
C HIS A 5 40.84 11.35 34.38
N THR A 6 41.19 12.14 33.37
CA THR A 6 40.44 12.15 32.09
C THR A 6 40.74 10.88 31.32
N HIS A 7 39.76 9.97 31.18
CA HIS A 7 39.81 8.86 30.23
C HIS A 7 39.26 9.33 28.89
N ASP A 8 40.18 9.52 27.97
CA ASP A 8 39.92 9.73 26.55
C ASP A 8 39.57 8.36 25.91
N HIS A 9 38.32 8.10 25.58
CA HIS A 9 37.91 6.97 24.77
C HIS A 9 37.86 7.37 23.30
N ALA A 10 38.98 7.22 22.61
CA ALA A 10 39.03 7.24 21.16
C ALA A 10 38.23 6.02 20.63
N SER A 11 37.14 6.26 19.94
CA SER A 11 36.36 5.24 19.20
C SER A 11 37.07 4.97 17.85
N ASP A 12 37.85 3.91 17.79
CA ASP A 12 38.31 3.35 16.51
C ASP A 12 37.15 2.64 15.78
N GLY A 13 36.36 3.41 15.05
CA GLY A 13 35.48 2.88 14.03
C GLY A 13 36.28 2.61 12.73
N PRO A 14 35.92 1.60 11.92
CA PRO A 14 36.57 1.35 10.66
C PRO A 14 36.48 2.58 9.76
N ALA A 15 37.67 3.10 9.37
CA ALA A 15 37.76 4.22 8.43
C ALA A 15 37.26 3.76 7.06
N TYR A 16 36.17 4.37 6.59
CA TYR A 16 35.78 4.26 5.18
C TYR A 16 36.81 4.98 4.32
N PRO A 17 37.26 4.37 3.21
CA PRO A 17 38.17 5.05 2.30
C PRO A 17 37.51 6.32 1.78
N SER A 18 38.18 7.45 1.93
CA SER A 18 37.71 8.71 1.31
C SER A 18 37.73 8.53 -0.21
N ALA A 19 36.61 8.93 -0.85
CA ALA A 19 36.55 9.00 -2.30
C ALA A 19 37.74 9.87 -2.79
N THR A 20 38.61 9.28 -3.60
CA THR A 20 39.68 10.04 -4.28
C THR A 20 39.00 10.87 -5.38
N ASP A 21 39.20 12.18 -5.34
CA ASP A 21 38.86 13.11 -6.42
C ASP A 21 39.47 12.61 -7.73
N GLY A 22 38.70 12.06 -8.63
CA GLY A 22 39.18 11.67 -9.96
C GLY A 22 38.56 10.41 -10.57
N ASP A 23 37.75 9.63 -9.84
CA ASP A 23 37.02 8.54 -10.47
C ASP A 23 35.82 9.13 -11.22
N PRO A 24 35.74 9.00 -12.57
CA PRO A 24 34.56 9.47 -13.30
C PRO A 24 33.35 8.70 -12.79
N THR A 25 32.39 9.41 -12.23
CA THR A 25 31.06 8.85 -11.97
C THR A 25 30.64 8.14 -13.25
N PRO A 26 30.35 6.83 -13.23
CA PRO A 26 29.92 6.16 -14.45
C PRO A 26 28.66 6.89 -14.93
N GLU A 27 28.79 7.61 -16.06
CA GLU A 27 27.64 8.16 -16.74
C GLU A 27 26.76 6.95 -17.10
N PHE A 28 25.61 6.88 -16.43
CA PHE A 28 24.58 5.94 -16.82
C PHE A 28 24.06 6.38 -18.18
N THR A 29 24.73 5.92 -19.23
CA THR A 29 24.20 5.99 -20.58
C THR A 29 23.02 5.02 -20.60
N PRO A 30 21.76 5.47 -20.77
CA PRO A 30 20.68 4.54 -20.95
C PRO A 30 21.02 3.65 -22.14
N SER A 31 21.34 2.40 -21.85
CA SER A 31 21.61 1.42 -22.90
C SER A 31 20.41 1.41 -23.83
N ALA A 32 20.70 1.34 -25.13
CA ALA A 32 19.75 1.36 -26.22
C ALA A 32 18.36 0.87 -25.82
N THR A 33 17.37 1.67 -26.09
CA THR A 33 15.93 1.38 -25.96
C THR A 33 15.68 -0.11 -26.17
N PHE A 34 15.50 -0.86 -25.06
CA PHE A 34 14.88 -2.16 -25.15
C PHE A 34 13.44 -1.91 -25.62
N THR A 35 13.22 -1.89 -26.90
CA THR A 35 11.90 -2.10 -27.43
C THR A 35 11.56 -3.53 -27.06
N VAL A 36 10.83 -3.71 -25.96
CA VAL A 36 10.11 -4.96 -25.76
C VAL A 36 9.23 -5.10 -26.99
N ALA A 37 9.45 -6.17 -27.76
CA ALA A 37 8.59 -6.45 -28.88
C ALA A 37 7.16 -6.51 -28.34
N ASP A 38 6.23 -5.82 -29.00
CA ASP A 38 4.81 -5.94 -28.68
C ASP A 38 4.44 -7.41 -28.92
N ASP A 39 4.30 -8.16 -27.83
CA ASP A 39 3.94 -9.58 -27.88
C ASP A 39 2.41 -9.78 -27.87
N GLY A 40 1.66 -8.68 -28.03
CA GLY A 40 0.20 -8.68 -28.07
C GLY A 40 -0.46 -8.85 -26.69
N ARG A 41 0.32 -8.96 -25.60
CA ARG A 41 -0.24 -9.03 -24.24
C ARG A 41 -0.71 -7.65 -23.77
N ARG A 42 -1.76 -7.64 -22.97
CA ARG A 42 -2.18 -6.42 -22.27
C ARG A 42 -1.12 -6.03 -21.23
N ASP A 43 -0.71 -4.77 -21.21
CA ASP A 43 0.27 -4.22 -20.27
C ASP A 43 -0.43 -3.37 -19.22
N ILE A 44 -0.48 -3.86 -17.98
CA ILE A 44 -1.16 -3.21 -16.85
C ILE A 44 -0.13 -2.64 -15.88
N GLY A 45 -0.14 -1.32 -15.71
CA GLY A 45 0.50 -0.65 -14.59
C GLY A 45 -0.45 -0.61 -13.38
N LEU A 46 -0.09 -1.29 -12.30
CA LEU A 46 -0.91 -1.45 -11.10
C LEU A 46 -0.26 -0.75 -9.91
N CYS A 47 -0.85 0.37 -9.45
CA CYS A 47 -0.39 1.10 -8.27
C CYS A 47 -1.27 0.82 -7.06
N PHE A 48 -0.64 0.54 -5.91
CA PHE A 48 -1.31 0.40 -4.61
C PHE A 48 -0.93 1.58 -3.73
N VAL A 49 -1.90 2.39 -3.34
CA VAL A 49 -1.69 3.55 -2.47
C VAL A 49 -2.38 3.36 -1.12
N GLY A 50 -1.71 3.78 -0.06
CA GLY A 50 -2.21 3.62 1.30
C GLY A 50 -1.11 3.83 2.34
N ALA A 51 -1.32 3.30 3.54
CA ALA A 51 -0.43 3.47 4.67
C ALA A 51 0.38 2.19 4.99
N SER A 52 0.63 1.95 6.28
CA SER A 52 1.45 0.83 6.77
C SER A 52 0.93 -0.55 6.40
N LEU A 53 -0.39 -0.75 6.39
CA LEU A 53 -1.00 -2.01 5.97
C LEU A 53 -0.77 -2.29 4.47
N THR A 54 -0.81 -1.25 3.64
CA THR A 54 -0.45 -1.37 2.21
C THR A 54 1.03 -1.66 2.05
N ALA A 55 1.90 -0.98 2.83
CA ALA A 55 3.34 -1.26 2.85
C ALA A 55 3.68 -2.68 3.28
N GLY A 56 2.79 -3.39 3.98
CA GLY A 56 3.02 -4.72 4.51
C GLY A 56 3.84 -4.73 5.80
N PHE A 57 3.80 -3.63 6.57
CA PHE A 57 4.52 -3.54 7.83
C PHE A 57 4.03 -4.59 8.84
N GLY A 58 4.97 -5.26 9.52
CA GLY A 58 4.69 -6.36 10.43
C GLY A 58 4.79 -7.75 9.79
N ASP A 59 4.83 -7.86 8.46
CA ASP A 59 5.04 -9.13 7.78
C ASP A 59 6.54 -9.49 7.72
N PRO A 60 7.00 -10.55 8.41
CA PRO A 60 8.41 -10.94 8.39
C PRO A 60 8.93 -11.34 7.00
N LYS A 61 8.03 -11.62 6.04
CA LYS A 61 8.38 -11.88 4.63
C LYS A 61 8.34 -10.64 3.75
N ALA A 62 7.97 -9.48 4.30
CA ALA A 62 7.84 -8.22 3.59
C ALA A 62 6.92 -8.26 2.33
N LEU A 63 6.00 -9.23 2.24
CA LEU A 63 5.05 -9.35 1.14
C LEU A 63 3.79 -8.50 1.37
N GLY A 64 3.36 -8.38 2.62
CA GLY A 64 2.06 -7.82 2.95
C GLY A 64 0.92 -8.53 2.21
N TRP A 65 -0.27 -7.94 2.16
CA TRP A 65 -1.36 -8.43 1.32
C TRP A 65 -1.13 -8.13 -0.17
N VAL A 66 -0.46 -7.00 -0.48
CA VAL A 66 -0.18 -6.57 -1.86
C VAL A 66 0.65 -7.61 -2.60
N GLY A 67 1.80 -8.01 -2.05
CA GLY A 67 2.65 -9.03 -2.68
C GLY A 67 1.95 -10.37 -2.85
N ARG A 68 1.09 -10.76 -1.88
CA ARG A 68 0.30 -11.98 -1.96
C ARG A 68 -0.79 -11.95 -3.03
N VAL A 69 -1.43 -10.81 -3.24
CA VAL A 69 -2.41 -10.61 -4.31
C VAL A 69 -1.72 -10.62 -5.67
N VAL A 70 -0.66 -9.83 -5.83
CA VAL A 70 0.07 -9.72 -7.11
C VAL A 70 0.63 -11.08 -7.54
N SER A 71 1.20 -11.86 -6.62
CA SER A 71 1.73 -13.19 -6.94
C SER A 71 0.67 -14.20 -7.44
N ARG A 72 -0.61 -13.92 -7.23
CA ARG A 72 -1.75 -14.73 -7.68
C ARG A 72 -2.53 -14.09 -8.84
N SER A 73 -2.02 -13.00 -9.38
CA SER A 73 -2.66 -12.28 -10.49
C SER A 73 -2.05 -12.61 -11.86
N HIS A 74 -1.23 -13.65 -11.93
CA HIS A 74 -0.60 -14.05 -13.18
C HIS A 74 -1.65 -14.53 -14.20
N HIS A 75 -1.53 -14.05 -15.44
CA HIS A 75 -2.32 -14.50 -16.57
C HIS A 75 -1.44 -14.50 -17.85
N PRO A 76 -1.54 -15.51 -18.73
CA PRO A 76 -0.65 -15.61 -19.90
C PRO A 76 -0.76 -14.45 -20.88
N ASP A 77 -1.96 -13.85 -20.99
CA ASP A 77 -2.24 -12.76 -21.94
C ASP A 77 -2.06 -11.36 -21.33
N VAL A 78 -1.55 -11.27 -20.09
CA VAL A 78 -1.44 -10.00 -19.36
C VAL A 78 -0.08 -9.88 -18.69
N GLU A 79 0.60 -8.78 -18.95
CA GLU A 79 1.79 -8.35 -18.21
C GLU A 79 1.36 -7.37 -17.10
N ILE A 80 1.67 -7.66 -15.85
CA ILE A 80 1.35 -6.79 -14.72
C ILE A 80 2.64 -6.25 -14.10
N THR A 81 2.82 -4.93 -14.14
CA THR A 81 3.84 -4.25 -13.36
C THR A 81 3.20 -3.61 -12.14
N ALA A 82 3.48 -4.13 -10.95
CA ALA A 82 2.88 -3.67 -9.71
C ALA A 82 3.83 -2.78 -8.90
N TYR A 83 3.28 -1.71 -8.35
CA TYR A 83 3.99 -0.74 -7.52
C TYR A 83 3.29 -0.60 -6.17
N ASN A 84 3.93 -1.06 -5.09
CA ASN A 84 3.46 -0.81 -3.73
C ASN A 84 3.95 0.56 -3.26
N LEU A 85 3.03 1.50 -3.11
CA LEU A 85 3.26 2.89 -2.71
C LEU A 85 2.69 3.16 -1.30
N GLY A 86 2.67 2.15 -0.44
CA GLY A 86 2.29 2.31 0.96
C GLY A 86 3.32 3.12 1.74
N VAL A 87 2.88 4.18 2.46
CA VAL A 87 3.74 5.00 3.33
C VAL A 87 3.19 4.98 4.75
N ARG A 88 4.00 4.51 5.69
CA ARG A 88 3.58 4.35 7.10
C ARG A 88 3.15 5.67 7.73
N GLY A 89 2.10 5.61 8.55
CA GLY A 89 1.61 6.74 9.33
C GLY A 89 0.74 7.73 8.56
N GLN A 90 0.63 7.64 7.25
CA GLN A 90 -0.15 8.57 6.45
C GLN A 90 -1.66 8.38 6.61
N ASP A 91 -2.38 9.50 6.66
CA ASP A 91 -3.83 9.56 6.60
C ASP A 91 -4.34 9.65 5.13
N SER A 92 -5.66 9.70 4.94
CA SER A 92 -6.27 9.80 3.62
C SER A 92 -5.97 11.13 2.90
N GLY A 93 -5.71 12.21 3.65
CA GLY A 93 -5.31 13.52 3.10
C GLY A 93 -3.92 13.45 2.50
N ASP A 94 -2.97 12.85 3.21
CA ASP A 94 -1.60 12.63 2.73
C ASP A 94 -1.60 11.79 1.45
N VAL A 95 -2.34 10.67 1.45
CA VAL A 95 -2.46 9.81 0.27
C VAL A 95 -3.09 10.57 -0.89
N MET A 96 -4.16 11.36 -0.64
CA MET A 96 -4.80 12.19 -1.66
C MET A 96 -3.83 13.21 -2.26
N ALA A 97 -2.96 13.81 -1.46
CA ALA A 97 -2.01 14.81 -1.92
C ALA A 97 -0.93 14.23 -2.85
N ARG A 98 -0.47 12.98 -2.62
CA ARG A 98 0.68 12.41 -3.33
C ARG A 98 0.35 11.38 -4.42
N TRP A 99 -0.79 10.67 -4.32
CA TRP A 99 -1.04 9.48 -5.13
C TRP A 99 -0.80 9.72 -6.63
N ARG A 100 -1.25 10.86 -7.14
CA ARG A 100 -1.12 11.22 -8.56
C ARG A 100 0.34 11.43 -8.95
N GLY A 101 1.07 12.23 -8.18
CA GLY A 101 2.48 12.53 -8.43
C GLY A 101 3.36 11.28 -8.45
N GLU A 102 3.00 10.27 -7.65
CA GLU A 102 3.74 9.02 -7.58
C GLU A 102 3.31 7.99 -8.64
N CYS A 103 2.02 7.89 -8.91
CA CYS A 103 1.51 6.90 -9.85
C CYS A 103 1.74 7.29 -11.32
N MET A 104 1.56 8.56 -11.68
CA MET A 104 1.65 8.98 -13.09
C MET A 104 2.99 8.65 -13.76
N PRO A 105 4.16 8.87 -13.14
CA PRO A 105 5.43 8.48 -13.73
C PRO A 105 5.57 6.96 -13.93
N ARG A 106 4.97 6.15 -13.02
CA ARG A 106 5.01 4.68 -13.07
C ARG A 106 4.10 4.10 -14.15
N TRP A 107 3.12 4.86 -14.57
CA TRP A 107 2.22 4.51 -15.66
C TRP A 107 2.66 5.03 -17.02
N ALA A 108 3.77 5.78 -17.08
CA ALA A 108 4.31 6.23 -18.36
C ALA A 108 4.64 5.02 -19.25
N GLY A 109 4.06 5.01 -20.45
CA GLY A 109 4.24 3.91 -21.41
C GLY A 109 3.45 2.64 -21.11
N ARG A 110 2.58 2.60 -20.08
CA ARG A 110 1.71 1.45 -19.79
C ARG A 110 0.41 1.52 -20.59
N GLY A 111 -0.02 0.37 -21.10
CA GLY A 111 -1.28 0.27 -21.87
C GLY A 111 -2.51 0.54 -21.00
N GLU A 112 -2.53 0.00 -19.80
CA GLU A 112 -3.63 0.17 -18.84
C GLU A 112 -3.15 0.68 -17.48
N ARG A 113 -3.99 1.48 -16.84
CA ARG A 113 -3.71 2.09 -15.53
C ARG A 113 -4.73 1.61 -14.52
N ARG A 114 -4.25 1.05 -13.43
CA ARG A 114 -5.09 0.51 -12.36
C ARG A 114 -4.63 1.08 -11.02
N LEU A 115 -5.57 1.55 -10.20
CA LEU A 115 -5.30 2.13 -8.88
C LEU A 115 -6.04 1.36 -7.79
N VAL A 116 -5.31 0.85 -6.82
CA VAL A 116 -5.86 0.27 -5.60
C VAL A 116 -5.64 1.22 -4.43
N VAL A 117 -6.69 1.54 -3.71
CA VAL A 117 -6.67 2.50 -2.59
C VAL A 117 -7.03 1.77 -1.29
N SER A 118 -6.22 1.97 -0.24
CA SER A 118 -6.51 1.46 1.11
C SER A 118 -6.10 2.52 2.15
N VAL A 119 -7.10 3.26 2.66
CA VAL A 119 -6.92 4.42 3.57
C VAL A 119 -7.97 4.41 4.68
N GLY A 120 -7.70 5.13 5.78
CA GLY A 120 -8.72 5.46 6.78
C GLY A 120 -8.39 5.06 8.22
N ILE A 121 -7.55 4.03 8.46
CA ILE A 121 -7.16 3.66 9.84
C ILE A 121 -6.45 4.83 10.53
N ASN A 122 -5.50 5.46 9.87
CA ASN A 122 -4.78 6.61 10.43
C ASN A 122 -5.68 7.85 10.55
N ASP A 123 -6.68 8.00 9.69
CA ASP A 123 -7.70 9.06 9.82
C ASP A 123 -8.35 8.99 11.21
N LEU A 124 -8.80 7.80 11.60
CA LEU A 124 -9.42 7.56 12.89
C LEU A 124 -8.44 7.74 14.04
N ALA A 125 -7.22 7.25 13.90
CA ALA A 125 -6.17 7.37 14.92
C ALA A 125 -5.76 8.84 15.15
N GLN A 126 -5.74 9.65 14.11
CA GLN A 126 -5.39 11.07 14.14
C GLN A 126 -6.60 11.99 14.39
N GLY A 127 -7.80 11.42 14.56
CA GLY A 127 -9.01 12.18 14.90
C GLY A 127 -9.66 12.91 13.74
N LEU A 128 -9.39 12.52 12.51
CA LEU A 128 -10.13 13.04 11.35
C LEU A 128 -11.60 12.64 11.45
N THR A 129 -12.48 13.55 11.05
CA THR A 129 -13.91 13.24 11.01
C THR A 129 -14.25 12.28 9.87
N THR A 130 -15.25 11.42 10.06
CA THR A 130 -15.77 10.54 8.99
C THR A 130 -16.11 11.32 7.72
N ALA A 131 -16.65 12.54 7.85
CA ALA A 131 -16.95 13.38 6.71
C ALA A 131 -15.69 13.77 5.90
N ARG A 132 -14.59 14.11 6.59
CA ARG A 132 -13.32 14.43 5.93
C ARG A 132 -12.72 13.20 5.25
N SER A 133 -12.68 12.05 5.93
CA SER A 133 -12.19 10.79 5.35
C SER A 133 -12.99 10.39 4.10
N ARG A 134 -14.33 10.48 4.16
CA ARG A 134 -15.20 10.25 2.99
C ARG A 134 -14.88 11.17 1.83
N LEU A 135 -14.69 12.47 2.11
CA LEU A 135 -14.38 13.46 1.08
C LEU A 135 -13.02 13.17 0.43
N ASN A 136 -12.01 12.83 1.22
CA ASN A 136 -10.68 12.52 0.72
C ASN A 136 -10.73 11.28 -0.21
N LEU A 137 -11.38 10.20 0.22
CA LEU A 137 -11.57 9.02 -0.64
C LEU A 137 -12.35 9.37 -1.91
N ALA A 138 -13.46 10.10 -1.79
CA ALA A 138 -14.26 10.53 -2.93
C ALA A 138 -13.43 11.31 -3.96
N ASN A 139 -12.61 12.25 -3.50
CA ASN A 139 -11.75 13.06 -4.37
C ASN A 139 -10.70 12.21 -5.09
N ILE A 140 -10.10 11.21 -4.42
CA ILE A 140 -9.16 10.28 -5.08
C ILE A 140 -9.87 9.52 -6.20
N LEU A 141 -11.07 8.97 -5.92
CA LEU A 141 -11.83 8.17 -6.89
C LEU A 141 -12.33 9.02 -8.07
N ASP A 142 -12.82 10.23 -7.80
CA ASP A 142 -13.32 11.16 -8.82
C ASP A 142 -12.18 11.66 -9.73
N ASP A 143 -11.01 12.01 -9.16
CA ASP A 143 -9.84 12.42 -9.94
C ASP A 143 -9.28 11.25 -10.78
N ALA A 144 -9.29 10.03 -10.26
CA ALA A 144 -8.89 8.84 -11.00
C ALA A 144 -9.86 8.56 -12.17
N ALA A 145 -11.17 8.60 -11.91
CA ALA A 145 -12.20 8.40 -12.93
C ALA A 145 -12.12 9.42 -14.05
N ALA A 146 -11.90 10.71 -13.73
CA ALA A 146 -11.72 11.78 -14.71
C ALA A 146 -10.51 11.55 -15.63
N LYS A 147 -9.57 10.69 -15.25
CA LYS A 147 -8.37 10.32 -16.02
C LYS A 147 -8.46 8.94 -16.68
N GLY A 148 -9.63 8.30 -16.63
CA GLY A 148 -9.83 6.96 -17.17
C GLY A 148 -9.06 5.87 -16.41
N ILE A 149 -8.75 6.09 -15.12
CA ILE A 149 -8.04 5.12 -14.28
C ILE A 149 -9.08 4.28 -13.54
N ALA A 150 -9.08 2.97 -13.76
CA ALA A 150 -9.94 2.07 -13.04
C ALA A 150 -9.45 1.90 -11.59
N THR A 151 -10.38 2.02 -10.63
CA THR A 151 -10.09 2.00 -9.20
C THR A 151 -10.69 0.79 -8.49
N PHE A 152 -10.01 0.37 -7.41
CA PHE A 152 -10.43 -0.71 -6.51
C PHE A 152 -10.10 -0.28 -5.07
N VAL A 153 -11.01 -0.47 -4.13
CA VAL A 153 -10.82 -0.03 -2.74
C VAL A 153 -10.77 -1.22 -1.81
N VAL A 154 -9.71 -1.30 -1.01
CA VAL A 154 -9.57 -2.28 0.07
C VAL A 154 -9.86 -1.58 1.38
N GLY A 155 -10.94 -2.02 2.04
CA GLY A 155 -11.48 -1.42 3.24
C GLY A 155 -10.62 -1.63 4.48
N LEU A 156 -11.08 -1.02 5.57
CA LEU A 156 -10.40 -1.04 6.86
C LEU A 156 -10.46 -2.43 7.51
N THR A 157 -9.42 -2.74 8.25
CA THR A 157 -9.33 -3.96 9.05
C THR A 157 -9.64 -3.66 10.52
N PRO A 158 -10.18 -4.62 11.30
CA PRO A 158 -10.41 -4.43 12.72
C PRO A 158 -9.10 -4.42 13.51
N SER A 159 -9.12 -3.74 14.65
CA SER A 159 -8.09 -3.77 15.70
C SER A 159 -8.49 -4.72 16.84
N LEU A 160 -7.66 -4.79 17.89
CA LEU A 160 -8.00 -5.48 19.14
C LEU A 160 -8.86 -4.64 20.08
N ASP A 161 -9.00 -3.33 19.85
CA ASP A 161 -9.78 -2.41 20.68
C ASP A 161 -11.24 -2.34 20.20
N PRO A 162 -12.22 -2.80 21.02
CA PRO A 162 -13.62 -2.77 20.65
C PRO A 162 -14.19 -1.35 20.43
N GLU A 163 -13.71 -0.35 21.18
CA GLU A 163 -14.17 1.04 21.02
C GLU A 163 -13.66 1.62 19.70
N PHE A 164 -12.40 1.34 19.36
CA PHE A 164 -11.85 1.72 18.09
C PHE A 164 -12.55 1.00 16.91
N ASN A 165 -12.92 -0.28 17.10
CA ASN A 165 -13.65 -1.06 16.13
C ASN A 165 -15.05 -0.49 15.82
N ALA A 166 -15.74 0.09 16.78
CA ALA A 166 -17.01 0.79 16.53
C ALA A 166 -16.82 1.98 15.56
N ARG A 167 -15.70 2.71 15.68
CA ARG A 167 -15.34 3.80 14.77
C ARG A 167 -14.93 3.28 13.40
N ILE A 168 -14.19 2.18 13.37
CA ILE A 168 -13.76 1.51 12.11
C ILE A 168 -14.99 1.05 11.33
N ASP A 169 -15.97 0.39 11.97
CA ASP A 169 -17.20 -0.05 11.31
C ASP A 169 -17.97 1.14 10.69
N GLY A 170 -18.13 2.23 11.43
CA GLY A 170 -18.77 3.43 10.92
C GLY A 170 -18.08 4.02 9.68
N LEU A 171 -16.74 4.09 9.69
CA LEU A 171 -15.98 4.58 8.54
C LEU A 171 -15.99 3.57 7.39
N SER A 172 -15.93 2.26 7.68
CA SER A 172 -16.00 1.20 6.67
C SER A 172 -17.31 1.26 5.88
N GLN A 173 -18.45 1.44 6.58
CA GLN A 173 -19.76 1.64 5.94
C GLN A 173 -19.79 2.90 5.09
N ALA A 174 -19.20 3.98 5.58
CA ALA A 174 -19.12 5.25 4.87
C ALA A 174 -18.27 5.15 3.59
N GLN A 175 -17.17 4.39 3.62
CA GLN A 175 -16.36 4.13 2.43
C GLN A 175 -17.09 3.24 1.42
N ALA A 176 -17.79 2.21 1.88
CA ALA A 176 -18.60 1.35 1.02
C ALA A 176 -19.67 2.15 0.28
N ASP A 177 -20.36 3.10 0.96
CA ASP A 177 -21.33 4.01 0.35
C ASP A 177 -20.69 4.92 -0.72
N VAL A 178 -19.49 5.48 -0.42
CA VAL A 178 -18.73 6.29 -1.39
C VAL A 178 -18.41 5.50 -2.66
N CYS A 179 -17.95 4.27 -2.51
CA CYS A 179 -17.59 3.38 -3.61
C CYS A 179 -18.81 2.95 -4.41
N SER A 180 -19.90 2.54 -3.74
CA SER A 180 -21.15 2.10 -4.37
C SER A 180 -21.74 3.16 -5.30
N ARG A 181 -21.76 4.42 -4.86
CA ARG A 181 -22.25 5.56 -5.67
C ARG A 181 -21.42 5.83 -6.92
N ARG A 182 -20.19 5.29 -6.99
CA ARG A 182 -19.24 5.47 -8.11
C ARG A 182 -19.05 4.21 -8.95
N GLY A 183 -19.75 3.13 -8.60
CA GLY A 183 -19.54 1.83 -9.25
C GLY A 183 -18.14 1.26 -9.03
N VAL A 184 -17.47 1.64 -7.93
CA VAL A 184 -16.14 1.16 -7.57
C VAL A 184 -16.27 -0.05 -6.65
N THR A 185 -15.51 -1.10 -6.93
CA THR A 185 -15.45 -2.28 -6.06
C THR A 185 -14.83 -1.92 -4.71
N TYR A 186 -15.52 -2.28 -3.63
CA TYR A 186 -15.08 -2.15 -2.24
C TYR A 186 -14.96 -3.51 -1.60
N VAL A 187 -13.81 -3.81 -1.02
CA VAL A 187 -13.58 -5.03 -0.25
C VAL A 187 -13.83 -4.74 1.22
N ASP A 188 -14.89 -5.28 1.79
CA ASP A 188 -15.10 -5.23 3.23
C ASP A 188 -14.11 -6.16 3.94
N CYS A 189 -13.09 -5.58 4.57
CA CYS A 189 -12.15 -6.32 5.40
C CYS A 189 -12.53 -6.30 6.89
N PHE A 190 -13.48 -5.44 7.29
CA PHE A 190 -13.85 -5.31 8.71
C PHE A 190 -14.72 -6.47 9.18
N ARG A 191 -15.89 -6.65 8.55
CA ARG A 191 -16.88 -7.63 9.02
C ARG A 191 -16.39 -9.07 9.01
N PRO A 192 -15.68 -9.56 7.98
CA PRO A 192 -15.15 -10.91 8.00
C PRO A 192 -14.05 -11.15 9.03
N LEU A 193 -13.31 -10.08 9.43
CA LEU A 193 -12.14 -10.22 10.30
C LEU A 193 -12.41 -9.87 11.77
N VAL A 194 -13.44 -9.08 12.10
CA VAL A 194 -13.66 -8.58 13.47
C VAL A 194 -13.87 -9.68 14.52
N ALA A 195 -14.43 -10.81 14.15
CA ALA A 195 -14.61 -11.99 15.00
C ALA A 195 -13.73 -13.17 14.57
N HIS A 196 -12.73 -12.95 13.71
CA HIS A 196 -11.89 -14.02 13.20
C HIS A 196 -10.75 -14.33 14.16
N GLU A 197 -10.76 -15.52 14.76
CA GLU A 197 -9.79 -15.91 15.80
C GLU A 197 -8.33 -15.81 15.37
N GLN A 198 -8.00 -16.28 14.16
CA GLN A 198 -6.62 -16.20 13.65
C GLN A 198 -6.17 -14.77 13.37
N TRP A 199 -7.09 -13.87 12.98
CA TRP A 199 -6.81 -12.45 12.83
C TRP A 199 -6.45 -11.83 14.18
N ALA A 200 -7.29 -12.05 15.20
CA ALA A 200 -7.04 -11.55 16.55
C ALA A 200 -5.75 -12.08 17.15
N ALA A 201 -5.48 -13.38 16.99
CA ALA A 201 -4.24 -14.02 17.45
C ALA A 201 -3.00 -13.45 16.76
N ASP A 202 -3.06 -13.18 15.47
CA ASP A 202 -1.95 -12.64 14.68
C ASP A 202 -1.64 -11.19 15.08
N LEU A 203 -2.67 -10.37 15.33
CA LEU A 203 -2.50 -9.01 15.87
C LEU A 203 -1.90 -9.03 17.29
N ALA A 204 -2.39 -9.92 18.16
CA ALA A 204 -1.92 -10.03 19.55
C ALA A 204 -0.46 -10.50 19.66
N ALA A 205 0.03 -11.22 18.65
CA ALA A 205 1.42 -11.64 18.58
C ALA A 205 2.39 -10.50 18.18
N GLY A 206 1.86 -9.37 17.69
CA GLY A 206 2.62 -8.20 17.24
C GLY A 206 2.34 -6.96 18.07
N ASP A 207 2.12 -5.86 17.41
CA ASP A 207 1.86 -4.54 18.03
C ASP A 207 0.35 -4.24 18.25
N GLY A 208 -0.50 -5.21 17.99
CA GLY A 208 -1.96 -5.09 18.13
C GLY A 208 -2.67 -4.35 16.98
N VAL A 209 -1.92 -3.87 16.00
CA VAL A 209 -2.43 -3.09 14.85
C VAL A 209 -2.05 -3.71 13.51
N HIS A 210 -0.80 -4.14 13.38
CA HIS A 210 -0.26 -4.69 12.15
C HIS A 210 -0.21 -6.21 12.23
N PRO A 211 -0.87 -6.90 11.31
CA PRO A 211 -0.84 -8.36 11.31
C PRO A 211 0.50 -8.90 10.81
N GLY A 212 0.78 -10.14 11.14
CA GLY A 212 1.84 -10.93 10.56
C GLY A 212 1.41 -11.62 9.26
N GLN A 213 2.03 -12.78 8.97
CA GLN A 213 1.79 -13.48 7.72
C GLN A 213 0.35 -13.97 7.55
N VAL A 214 -0.27 -14.44 8.64
CA VAL A 214 -1.63 -15.01 8.61
C VAL A 214 -2.64 -13.93 8.29
N GLY A 215 -2.63 -12.82 9.02
CA GLY A 215 -3.58 -11.73 8.80
C GLY A 215 -3.41 -11.07 7.44
N TYR A 216 -2.19 -10.87 6.95
CA TYR A 216 -1.98 -10.41 5.57
C TYR A 216 -2.46 -11.43 4.53
N GLY A 217 -2.38 -12.72 4.84
CA GLY A 217 -2.97 -13.78 4.03
C GLY A 217 -4.49 -13.69 3.95
N LEU A 218 -5.15 -13.39 5.08
CA LEU A 218 -6.60 -13.21 5.15
C LEU A 218 -7.05 -11.99 4.34
N ILE A 219 -6.37 -10.84 4.46
CA ILE A 219 -6.68 -9.66 3.63
C ILE A 219 -6.53 -10.02 2.14
N ALA A 220 -5.43 -10.66 1.76
CA ALA A 220 -5.20 -11.05 0.36
C ALA A 220 -6.30 -12.00 -0.14
N TRP A 221 -6.75 -12.93 0.68
CA TRP A 221 -7.85 -13.84 0.35
C TRP A 221 -9.14 -13.06 0.09
N LEU A 222 -9.50 -12.12 0.96
CA LEU A 222 -10.69 -11.26 0.79
C LEU A 222 -10.61 -10.47 -0.53
N VAL A 223 -9.47 -9.85 -0.82
CA VAL A 223 -9.26 -9.08 -2.05
C VAL A 223 -9.47 -9.96 -3.29
N LEU A 224 -8.83 -11.13 -3.34
CA LEU A 224 -8.93 -12.05 -4.47
C LEU A 224 -10.35 -12.55 -4.72
N HIS A 225 -11.17 -12.73 -3.65
CA HIS A 225 -12.54 -13.22 -3.74
C HIS A 225 -13.60 -12.11 -3.90
N ALA A 226 -13.20 -10.84 -3.78
CA ALA A 226 -14.11 -9.70 -3.95
C ALA A 226 -14.17 -9.15 -5.40
N GLY A 227 -13.95 -10.00 -6.38
CA GLY A 227 -14.04 -9.61 -7.80
C GLY A 227 -12.73 -9.08 -8.38
N TRP A 228 -11.58 -9.40 -7.78
CA TRP A 228 -10.27 -8.94 -8.22
C TRP A 228 -9.96 -9.31 -9.68
N ASN A 229 -10.15 -10.59 -10.05
CA ASN A 229 -9.92 -11.06 -11.42
C ASN A 229 -10.85 -10.39 -12.42
N ALA A 230 -12.13 -10.23 -12.05
CA ALA A 230 -13.09 -9.53 -12.90
C ALA A 230 -12.72 -8.05 -13.11
N TRP A 231 -12.23 -7.37 -12.05
CA TRP A 231 -11.76 -5.99 -12.14
C TRP A 231 -10.49 -5.87 -13.00
N LEU A 232 -9.57 -6.80 -12.91
CA LEU A 232 -8.40 -6.88 -13.80
C LEU A 232 -8.76 -7.37 -15.20
N GLN A 233 -9.96 -7.93 -15.39
CA GLN A 233 -10.39 -8.61 -16.64
C GLN A 233 -9.44 -9.75 -17.01
N ILE A 234 -9.06 -10.56 -16.01
CA ILE A 234 -8.31 -11.80 -16.12
C ILE A 234 -9.16 -12.92 -15.53
N GLY A 235 -9.41 -13.97 -16.25
CA GLY A 235 -10.25 -15.08 -15.80
C GLY A 235 -10.75 -15.93 -16.90
#